data_cf67aa294d04b445324930ea3829468c
#
_entry.id   cf67aa294d04b445324930ea3829468c
#
_cell.length_a   1.000
_cell.length_b   1.000
_cell.length_c   1.000
_cell.angle_alpha   90.00
_cell.angle_beta   90.00
_cell.angle_gamma   90.00
#
_symmetry.space_group_name_H-M   'P 1'
#
loop_
_entity.id
_entity.type
_entity.pdbx_description
1 polymer ?
#
loop_
_entity_poly.entity_id
_entity_poly.type
_entity_poly.pdbx_seq_one_letter_code
_entity_poly.pdbx_strand_id
1 'polypeptide(L)'
;QNNHLWRGMEVSDGIVLLTDLSYTMANDHVTVGLWGGCNSEGSYKEFNHYLNLKAGGWGFALWDTYNFSPGATYNNKEYWNYSAHTTGRFLDATLSYRFQEEKFPLLLSWSTVVFGRDRNSDNTKQKYSTFAYAEYPIYQKDGWKVDAGVGGAFALNRAGEDAHFFGTTAGIVHVSLQATHDLKLGNYTVPVYAKGMWNPQSNQSYFQIGAEIIRF
;
A
#
# COMPACT_ATOMS: atom_id res chain seq x y z
N GLN A 1 -3.99 3.24 13.75
CA GLN A 1 -3.56 4.50 13.12
C GLN A 1 -4.72 5.49 12.98
N ASN A 2 -4.40 6.79 12.86
CA ASN A 2 -5.42 7.86 12.80
C ASN A 2 -6.07 8.04 11.43
N ASN A 3 -5.49 7.50 10.37
CA ASN A 3 -6.02 7.46 9.00
C ASN A 3 -5.34 6.35 8.21
N HIS A 4 -5.82 6.00 7.03
CA HIS A 4 -5.17 5.03 6.14
C HIS A 4 -4.64 5.70 4.88
N LEU A 5 -3.30 5.74 4.76
CA LEU A 5 -2.59 6.31 3.61
C LEU A 5 -2.08 5.21 2.70
N TRP A 6 -2.30 5.35 1.40
CA TRP A 6 -1.81 4.39 0.40
C TRP A 6 -1.39 5.12 -0.89
N ARG A 7 -0.12 4.98 -1.28
CA ARG A 7 0.46 5.45 -2.54
C ARG A 7 0.07 6.89 -2.92
N GLY A 8 0.23 7.84 -1.99
CA GLY A 8 -0.08 9.26 -2.21
C GLY A 8 -1.54 9.64 -1.96
N MET A 9 -2.39 8.72 -1.54
CA MET A 9 -3.80 8.95 -1.25
C MET A 9 -4.13 8.67 0.21
N GLU A 10 -5.09 9.40 0.76
CA GLU A 10 -5.82 9.00 1.95
C GLU A 10 -7.01 8.13 1.56
N VAL A 11 -6.95 6.86 1.94
CA VAL A 11 -7.99 5.85 1.63
C VAL A 11 -9.13 5.93 2.64
N SER A 12 -8.78 6.29 3.88
CA SER A 12 -9.74 6.48 4.96
C SER A 12 -9.20 7.50 5.95
N ASP A 13 -10.05 8.40 6.36
CA ASP A 13 -9.89 9.26 7.54
C ASP A 13 -10.38 8.56 8.82
N GLY A 14 -10.17 9.20 9.97
CA GLY A 14 -10.54 8.67 11.28
C GLY A 14 -9.67 7.52 11.76
N ILE A 15 -9.96 7.02 12.96
CA ILE A 15 -9.18 5.93 13.56
C ILE A 15 -9.39 4.64 12.77
N VAL A 16 -8.29 4.07 12.27
CA VAL A 16 -8.29 2.83 11.49
C VAL A 16 -7.61 1.71 12.27
N LEU A 17 -8.32 0.59 12.38
CA LEU A 17 -7.80 -0.69 12.86
C LEU A 17 -7.41 -1.54 11.65
N LEU A 18 -6.17 -2.03 11.67
CA LEU A 18 -5.62 -2.95 10.68
C LEU A 18 -5.24 -4.26 11.36
N THR A 19 -5.48 -5.37 10.67
CA THR A 19 -5.10 -6.71 11.13
C THR A 19 -4.40 -7.45 10.00
N ASP A 20 -3.40 -8.23 10.35
CA ASP A 20 -2.70 -9.12 9.43
C ASP A 20 -2.56 -10.50 10.07
N LEU A 21 -2.95 -11.53 9.34
CA LEU A 21 -2.75 -12.92 9.71
C LEU A 21 -1.99 -13.59 8.58
N SER A 22 -0.75 -13.99 8.85
CA SER A 22 0.10 -14.57 7.83
C SER A 22 0.80 -15.84 8.28
N TYR A 23 1.17 -16.66 7.30
CA TYR A 23 1.98 -17.84 7.48
C TYR A 23 3.16 -17.81 6.53
N THR A 24 4.36 -17.90 7.11
CA THR A 24 5.62 -17.89 6.35
C THR A 24 6.21 -19.29 6.31
N MET A 25 6.63 -19.74 5.14
CA MET A 25 7.15 -21.07 4.85
C MET A 25 8.40 -21.00 3.97
N ALA A 26 8.99 -22.16 3.68
CA ALA A 26 10.13 -22.32 2.77
C ALA A 26 11.33 -21.45 3.19
N ASN A 27 11.77 -21.56 4.44
CA ASN A 27 12.89 -20.79 5.00
C ASN A 27 12.72 -19.27 4.78
N ASP A 28 11.55 -18.74 5.09
CA ASP A 28 11.17 -17.33 5.00
C ASP A 28 11.08 -16.78 3.56
N HIS A 29 11.03 -17.65 2.56
CA HIS A 29 10.93 -17.22 1.17
C HIS A 29 9.49 -16.99 0.68
N VAL A 30 8.51 -17.64 1.31
CA VAL A 30 7.10 -17.59 0.88
C VAL A 30 6.21 -17.21 2.05
N THR A 31 5.44 -16.16 1.93
CA THR A 31 4.42 -15.76 2.91
C THR A 31 3.06 -15.66 2.22
N VAL A 32 2.07 -16.31 2.80
CA VAL A 32 0.66 -16.12 2.42
C VAL A 32 -0.07 -15.47 3.59
N GLY A 33 -1.01 -14.59 3.31
CA GLY A 33 -1.70 -13.89 4.38
C GLY A 33 -3.06 -13.35 4.02
N LEU A 34 -3.74 -12.95 5.07
CA LEU A 34 -5.02 -12.27 5.09
C LEU A 34 -4.82 -10.93 5.79
N TRP A 35 -5.24 -9.87 5.15
CA TRP A 35 -5.17 -8.54 5.72
C TRP A 35 -6.57 -7.94 5.78
N GLY A 36 -6.89 -7.26 6.87
CA GLY A 36 -8.17 -6.60 7.05
C GLY A 36 -8.02 -5.19 7.62
N GLY A 37 -8.89 -4.29 7.21
CA GLY A 37 -8.93 -2.93 7.71
C GLY A 37 -10.35 -2.39 7.83
N CYS A 38 -10.59 -1.63 8.90
CA CYS A 38 -11.82 -0.86 9.07
C CYS A 38 -11.53 0.42 9.86
N ASN A 39 -12.33 1.47 9.64
CA ASN A 39 -12.27 2.67 10.46
C ASN A 39 -13.37 2.68 11.55
N SER A 40 -13.19 3.55 12.53
CA SER A 40 -14.12 3.69 13.68
C SER A 40 -15.55 4.05 13.28
N GLU A 41 -15.73 4.71 12.15
CA GLU A 41 -17.04 5.17 11.65
C GLU A 41 -17.75 4.12 10.79
N GLY A 42 -17.06 3.03 10.40
CA GLY A 42 -17.59 1.99 9.53
C GLY A 42 -17.71 2.40 8.06
N SER A 43 -17.18 3.56 7.68
CA SER A 43 -17.16 4.07 6.31
C SER A 43 -16.06 3.43 5.45
N TYR A 44 -15.03 2.86 6.07
CA TYR A 44 -13.97 2.10 5.41
C TYR A 44 -13.98 0.66 5.89
N LYS A 45 -13.99 -0.28 4.93
CA LYS A 45 -13.90 -1.72 5.16
C LYS A 45 -13.17 -2.39 4.00
N GLU A 46 -12.12 -3.14 4.31
CA GLU A 46 -11.32 -3.83 3.31
C GLU A 46 -10.84 -5.18 3.83
N PHE A 47 -10.77 -6.17 2.93
CA PHE A 47 -10.25 -7.50 3.22
C PHE A 47 -9.48 -8.02 2.01
N ASN A 48 -8.22 -8.39 2.21
CA ASN A 48 -7.29 -8.75 1.16
C ASN A 48 -6.68 -10.12 1.42
N HIS A 49 -6.40 -10.85 0.35
CA HIS A 49 -5.48 -11.97 0.36
C HIS A 49 -4.16 -11.53 -0.25
N TYR A 50 -3.06 -12.09 0.20
CA TYR A 50 -1.79 -11.80 -0.42
C TYR A 50 -0.82 -12.98 -0.42
N LEU A 51 0.09 -12.94 -1.39
CA LEU A 51 1.26 -13.77 -1.50
C LEU A 51 2.49 -12.88 -1.58
N ASN A 52 3.49 -13.13 -0.74
CA ASN A 52 4.79 -12.50 -0.81
C ASN A 52 5.87 -13.56 -1.06
N LEU A 53 6.76 -13.27 -1.99
CA LEU A 53 7.95 -14.07 -2.28
C LEU A 53 9.19 -13.21 -2.03
N LYS A 54 10.23 -13.79 -1.40
CA LYS A 54 11.50 -13.12 -1.13
C LYS A 54 12.68 -14.01 -1.51
N ALA A 55 13.68 -13.41 -2.17
CA ALA A 55 14.94 -14.09 -2.48
C ALA A 55 16.08 -13.07 -2.56
N GLY A 56 17.04 -13.12 -1.65
CA GLY A 56 18.08 -12.10 -1.53
C GLY A 56 17.47 -10.71 -1.30
N GLY A 57 17.87 -9.71 -2.11
CA GLY A 57 17.29 -8.37 -2.09
C GLY A 57 15.96 -8.24 -2.82
N TRP A 58 15.54 -9.25 -3.59
CA TRP A 58 14.31 -9.24 -4.38
C TRP A 58 13.09 -9.58 -3.54
N GLY A 59 11.98 -8.90 -3.80
CA GLY A 59 10.65 -9.18 -3.29
C GLY A 59 9.63 -9.15 -4.43
N PHE A 60 8.69 -10.09 -4.40
CA PHE A 60 7.50 -10.06 -5.22
C PHE A 60 6.27 -10.18 -4.33
N ALA A 61 5.28 -9.34 -4.55
CA ALA A 61 4.01 -9.39 -3.82
C ALA A 61 2.84 -9.39 -4.81
N LEU A 62 1.84 -10.23 -4.55
CA LEU A 62 0.56 -10.21 -5.23
C LEU A 62 -0.53 -10.03 -4.19
N TRP A 63 -1.32 -8.97 -4.33
CA TRP A 63 -2.44 -8.63 -3.46
C TRP A 63 -3.74 -8.71 -4.22
N ASP A 64 -4.70 -9.43 -3.68
CA ASP A 64 -6.09 -9.45 -4.12
C ASP A 64 -6.90 -8.58 -3.17
N THR A 65 -7.18 -7.36 -3.59
CA THR A 65 -7.80 -6.34 -2.76
C THR A 65 -9.31 -6.28 -2.99
N TYR A 66 -10.06 -6.43 -1.89
CA TYR A 66 -11.50 -6.31 -1.86
C TYR A 66 -11.93 -5.25 -0.85
N ASN A 67 -12.24 -4.06 -1.34
CA ASN A 67 -12.81 -3.01 -0.52
C ASN A 67 -14.33 -3.04 -0.61
N PHE A 68 -14.99 -3.25 0.52
CA PHE A 68 -16.44 -3.33 0.64
C PHE A 68 -17.03 -2.21 1.48
N SER A 69 -16.38 -1.05 1.45
CA SER A 69 -16.81 0.18 2.13
C SER A 69 -18.22 0.59 1.68
N PRO A 70 -19.08 1.06 2.60
CA PRO A 70 -20.35 1.65 2.24
C PRO A 70 -20.15 2.86 1.29
N GLY A 71 -21.05 3.00 0.32
CA GLY A 71 -21.00 4.13 -0.62
C GLY A 71 -19.99 3.99 -1.76
N ALA A 72 -19.27 2.87 -1.88
CA ALA A 72 -18.42 2.60 -3.03
C ALA A 72 -19.23 2.60 -4.33
N THR A 73 -18.67 3.23 -5.38
CA THR A 73 -19.32 3.34 -6.69
C THR A 73 -19.13 2.11 -7.59
N TYR A 74 -18.25 1.20 -7.18
CA TYR A 74 -17.98 -0.08 -7.85
C TYR A 74 -18.75 -1.21 -7.16
N ASN A 75 -18.85 -2.37 -7.79
CA ASN A 75 -19.48 -3.57 -7.24
C ASN A 75 -18.66 -4.10 -6.05
N ASN A 76 -19.15 -3.87 -4.86
CA ASN A 76 -18.54 -4.31 -3.59
C ASN A 76 -19.43 -5.27 -2.78
N LYS A 77 -20.41 -5.91 -3.43
CA LYS A 77 -21.37 -6.82 -2.78
C LYS A 77 -21.14 -8.29 -3.15
N GLU A 78 -20.41 -8.54 -4.22
CA GLU A 78 -20.15 -9.88 -4.73
C GLU A 78 -18.68 -10.26 -4.46
N TYR A 79 -18.43 -10.85 -3.31
CA TYR A 79 -17.07 -11.20 -2.87
C TYR A 79 -16.30 -12.06 -3.88
N TRP A 80 -16.94 -13.06 -4.50
CA TRP A 80 -16.30 -13.98 -5.44
C TRP A 80 -16.40 -13.56 -6.91
N ASN A 81 -16.76 -12.30 -7.16
CA ASN A 81 -16.81 -11.80 -8.53
C ASN A 81 -15.40 -11.47 -9.05
N TYR A 82 -14.89 -12.29 -9.95
CA TYR A 82 -13.64 -12.11 -10.69
C TYR A 82 -13.86 -11.81 -12.17
N SER A 83 -15.04 -11.33 -12.56
CA SER A 83 -15.28 -10.83 -13.91
C SER A 83 -14.68 -9.44 -14.07
N ALA A 84 -13.72 -9.27 -14.97
CA ALA A 84 -12.95 -8.03 -15.13
C ALA A 84 -13.81 -6.78 -15.36
N HIS A 85 -15.00 -6.93 -15.96
CA HIS A 85 -15.89 -5.80 -16.29
C HIS A 85 -16.89 -5.45 -15.16
N THR A 86 -17.08 -6.34 -14.19
CA THR A 86 -18.12 -6.17 -13.16
C THR A 86 -17.60 -6.29 -11.75
N THR A 87 -16.36 -6.72 -11.57
CA THR A 87 -15.75 -6.85 -10.24
C THR A 87 -15.40 -5.50 -9.62
N GLY A 88 -15.56 -5.39 -8.30
CA GLY A 88 -14.99 -4.30 -7.51
C GLY A 88 -13.58 -4.59 -6.98
N ARG A 89 -13.08 -5.82 -7.19
CA ARG A 89 -11.72 -6.23 -6.79
C ARG A 89 -10.67 -5.68 -7.73
N PHE A 90 -9.43 -5.69 -7.24
CA PHE A 90 -8.27 -5.55 -8.11
C PHE A 90 -7.11 -6.40 -7.60
N LEU A 91 -6.32 -6.90 -8.52
CA LEU A 91 -5.05 -7.56 -8.24
C LEU A 91 -3.91 -6.58 -8.47
N ASP A 92 -3.09 -6.40 -7.44
CA ASP A 92 -1.89 -5.56 -7.47
C ASP A 92 -0.65 -6.44 -7.39
N ALA A 93 0.23 -6.34 -8.37
CA ALA A 93 1.50 -7.05 -8.42
C ALA A 93 2.64 -6.06 -8.19
N THR A 94 3.49 -6.33 -7.21
CA THR A 94 4.65 -5.50 -6.86
C THR A 94 5.93 -6.30 -7.00
N LEU A 95 6.88 -5.78 -7.76
CA LEU A 95 8.28 -6.21 -7.76
C LEU A 95 9.11 -5.19 -7.00
N SER A 96 9.99 -5.65 -6.13
CA SER A 96 10.85 -4.76 -5.35
C SER A 96 12.29 -5.30 -5.27
N TYR A 97 13.21 -4.39 -5.05
CA TYR A 97 14.60 -4.72 -4.74
C TYR A 97 15.12 -3.80 -3.65
N ARG A 98 15.62 -4.39 -2.56
CA ARG A 98 16.36 -3.67 -1.51
C ARG A 98 17.83 -3.97 -1.67
N PHE A 99 18.63 -2.94 -1.88
CA PHE A 99 20.07 -3.05 -1.91
C PHE A 99 20.59 -3.52 -0.56
N GLN A 100 21.45 -4.54 -0.58
CA GLN A 100 21.92 -5.23 0.63
C GLN A 100 23.18 -4.58 1.22
N GLU A 101 23.67 -3.51 0.63
CA GLU A 101 24.82 -2.77 1.13
C GLU A 101 24.43 -1.91 2.34
N GLU A 102 25.15 -2.04 3.44
CA GLU A 102 24.90 -1.27 4.67
C GLU A 102 24.92 0.26 4.43
N LYS A 103 25.77 0.72 3.52
CA LYS A 103 25.91 2.14 3.19
C LYS A 103 24.90 2.65 2.19
N PHE A 104 24.15 1.77 1.52
CA PHE A 104 23.18 2.14 0.49
C PHE A 104 21.95 1.23 0.52
N PRO A 105 21.19 1.19 1.62
CA PRO A 105 20.02 0.31 1.76
C PRO A 105 18.77 0.86 1.04
N LEU A 106 18.92 1.34 -0.19
CA LEU A 106 17.83 1.84 -1.03
C LEU A 106 16.84 0.72 -1.32
N LEU A 107 15.54 1.00 -1.16
CA LEU A 107 14.45 0.18 -1.68
C LEU A 107 13.93 0.81 -2.95
N LEU A 108 13.81 0.02 -4.01
CA LEU A 108 13.05 0.34 -5.21
C LEU A 108 11.88 -0.62 -5.33
N SER A 109 10.72 -0.11 -5.73
CA SER A 109 9.58 -0.96 -6.03
C SER A 109 8.78 -0.45 -7.23
N TRP A 110 8.18 -1.41 -7.92
CA TRP A 110 7.30 -1.22 -9.06
C TRP A 110 6.03 -2.02 -8.84
N SER A 111 4.92 -1.33 -8.70
CA SER A 111 3.62 -1.94 -8.41
C SER A 111 2.65 -1.63 -9.54
N THR A 112 1.92 -2.62 -10.02
CA THR A 112 0.96 -2.46 -11.12
C THR A 112 -0.35 -3.14 -10.77
N VAL A 113 -1.47 -2.46 -10.98
CA VAL A 113 -2.80 -3.08 -10.92
C VAL A 113 -3.00 -3.89 -12.20
N VAL A 114 -2.81 -5.21 -12.08
CA VAL A 114 -2.76 -6.12 -13.23
C VAL A 114 -4.13 -6.63 -13.67
N PHE A 115 -5.14 -6.52 -12.80
CA PHE A 115 -6.48 -7.02 -13.06
C PHE A 115 -7.53 -6.27 -12.22
N GLY A 116 -8.78 -6.28 -12.70
CA GLY A 116 -9.96 -5.85 -11.96
C GLY A 116 -10.43 -4.45 -12.33
N ARG A 117 -10.88 -3.68 -11.34
CA ARG A 117 -11.59 -2.40 -11.53
C ARG A 117 -10.73 -1.22 -12.03
N ASP A 118 -9.45 -1.42 -12.28
CA ASP A 118 -8.58 -0.41 -12.88
C ASP A 118 -8.78 -0.35 -14.41
N ARG A 119 -9.91 0.20 -14.83
CA ARG A 119 -10.33 0.24 -16.23
C ARG A 119 -10.61 1.66 -16.69
N ASN A 120 -10.61 1.87 -18.01
CA ASN A 120 -11.02 3.14 -18.61
C ASN A 120 -12.52 3.43 -18.38
N SER A 121 -12.95 4.66 -18.61
CA SER A 121 -14.33 5.13 -18.38
C SER A 121 -15.38 4.28 -19.10
N ASP A 122 -15.06 3.78 -20.32
CA ASP A 122 -15.94 2.91 -21.11
C ASP A 122 -15.91 1.45 -20.65
N ASN A 123 -15.12 1.11 -19.64
CA ASN A 123 -14.95 -0.24 -19.10
C ASN A 123 -14.51 -1.28 -20.15
N THR A 124 -13.81 -0.85 -21.20
CA THR A 124 -13.36 -1.71 -22.30
C THR A 124 -11.91 -2.19 -22.16
N LYS A 125 -11.05 -1.40 -21.48
CA LYS A 125 -9.61 -1.67 -21.39
C LYS A 125 -9.08 -1.54 -19.97
N GLN A 126 -8.19 -2.45 -19.59
CA GLN A 126 -7.40 -2.35 -18.37
C GLN A 126 -6.34 -1.25 -18.52
N LYS A 127 -6.18 -0.38 -17.52
CA LYS A 127 -5.22 0.73 -17.55
C LYS A 127 -3.81 0.30 -17.12
N TYR A 128 -3.71 -0.72 -16.30
CA TYR A 128 -2.44 -1.14 -15.68
C TYR A 128 -1.79 0.03 -14.95
N SER A 129 -2.57 0.67 -14.08
CA SER A 129 -2.10 1.77 -13.25
C SER A 129 -0.93 1.33 -12.40
N THR A 130 0.15 2.08 -12.49
CA THR A 130 1.47 1.72 -11.96
C THR A 130 1.95 2.78 -11.00
N PHE A 131 2.59 2.34 -9.91
CA PHE A 131 3.24 3.16 -8.92
C PHE A 131 4.69 2.70 -8.77
N ALA A 132 5.63 3.55 -9.16
CA ALA A 132 7.06 3.35 -8.96
C ALA A 132 7.51 4.12 -7.72
N TYR A 133 8.26 3.47 -6.82
CA TYR A 133 8.61 4.03 -5.53
C TYR A 133 10.07 3.78 -5.18
N ALA A 134 10.68 4.76 -4.55
CA ALA A 134 12.00 4.66 -3.95
C ALA A 134 11.94 5.12 -2.49
N GLU A 135 12.62 4.39 -1.59
CA GLU A 135 12.71 4.69 -0.17
C GLU A 135 14.14 4.52 0.31
N TYR A 136 14.60 5.47 1.11
CA TYR A 136 15.93 5.45 1.69
C TYR A 136 15.87 5.79 3.19
N PRO A 137 16.50 4.99 4.08
CA PRO A 137 16.64 5.32 5.48
C PRO A 137 17.70 6.42 5.65
N ILE A 138 17.25 7.63 5.98
CA ILE A 138 18.12 8.81 6.14
C ILE A 138 18.71 8.92 7.55
N TYR A 139 18.12 8.21 8.51
CA TYR A 139 18.59 8.16 9.89
C TYR A 139 18.25 6.81 10.54
N GLN A 140 19.21 6.22 11.25
CA GLN A 140 18.98 5.00 12.02
C GLN A 140 19.96 4.98 13.20
N LYS A 141 19.45 5.30 14.39
CA LYS A 141 20.23 5.30 15.62
C LYS A 141 19.32 5.27 16.86
N ASP A 142 19.77 4.63 17.93
CA ASP A 142 19.15 4.63 19.26
C ASP A 142 17.66 4.20 19.24
N GLY A 143 17.32 3.19 18.40
CA GLY A 143 15.96 2.69 18.24
C GLY A 143 15.06 3.58 17.38
N TRP A 144 15.56 4.68 16.85
CA TRP A 144 14.88 5.50 15.86
C TRP A 144 15.30 5.15 14.45
N LYS A 145 14.32 5.12 13.56
CA LYS A 145 14.52 5.01 12.11
C LYS A 145 13.72 6.11 11.43
N VAL A 146 14.34 6.81 10.48
CA VAL A 146 13.64 7.79 9.62
C VAL A 146 13.87 7.41 8.18
N ASP A 147 12.79 7.16 7.47
CA ASP A 147 12.77 6.84 6.04
C ASP A 147 12.23 8.02 5.22
N ALA A 148 12.91 8.34 4.14
CA ALA A 148 12.42 9.27 3.13
C ALA A 148 11.96 8.47 1.91
N GLY A 149 10.78 8.81 1.37
CA GLY A 149 10.19 8.10 0.24
C GLY A 149 9.70 9.05 -0.85
N VAL A 150 9.85 8.62 -2.11
CA VAL A 150 9.28 9.30 -3.27
C VAL A 150 8.64 8.29 -4.20
N GLY A 151 7.46 8.62 -4.75
CA GLY A 151 6.72 7.76 -5.65
C GLY A 151 6.03 8.52 -6.76
N GLY A 152 6.11 7.96 -7.97
CA GLY A 152 5.42 8.43 -9.15
C GLY A 152 4.40 7.41 -9.62
N ALA A 153 3.32 7.90 -10.23
CA ALA A 153 2.25 7.03 -10.75
C ALA A 153 1.87 7.40 -12.18
N PHE A 154 1.44 6.40 -12.93
CA PHE A 154 1.03 6.51 -14.33
C PHE A 154 0.26 5.25 -14.76
N ALA A 155 -0.39 5.28 -15.92
CA ALA A 155 -0.96 4.11 -16.56
C ALA A 155 -0.04 3.57 -17.66
N LEU A 156 0.25 2.26 -17.67
CA LEU A 156 0.98 1.61 -18.76
C LEU A 156 0.14 1.58 -20.04
N ASN A 157 -1.18 1.45 -19.90
CA ASN A 157 -2.15 1.59 -20.99
C ASN A 157 -3.07 2.76 -20.67
N ARG A 158 -2.82 3.91 -21.27
CA ARG A 158 -3.63 5.12 -21.08
C ARG A 158 -5.08 4.93 -21.54
N ALA A 159 -5.31 4.04 -22.52
CA ALA A 159 -6.65 3.69 -23.04
C ALA A 159 -7.47 4.91 -23.51
N GLY A 160 -6.78 5.99 -23.93
CA GLY A 160 -7.40 7.25 -24.37
C GLY A 160 -7.64 8.26 -23.23
N GLU A 161 -7.19 7.97 -22.00
CA GLU A 161 -7.38 8.81 -20.82
C GLU A 161 -6.03 9.03 -20.10
N ASP A 162 -5.85 10.20 -19.50
CA ASP A 162 -4.66 10.49 -18.70
C ASP A 162 -4.80 10.02 -17.25
N ALA A 163 -6.04 9.94 -16.74
CA ALA A 163 -6.34 9.49 -15.40
C ALA A 163 -5.97 8.01 -15.19
N HIS A 164 -5.48 7.69 -14.00
CA HIS A 164 -5.13 6.35 -13.56
C HIS A 164 -5.60 6.12 -12.11
N PHE A 165 -5.38 4.94 -11.55
CA PHE A 165 -5.90 4.57 -10.23
C PHE A 165 -5.42 5.50 -9.09
N PHE A 166 -4.25 6.12 -9.24
CA PHE A 166 -3.59 6.92 -8.21
C PHE A 166 -3.63 8.43 -8.47
N GLY A 167 -4.27 8.89 -9.55
CA GLY A 167 -4.32 10.32 -9.87
C GLY A 167 -4.88 10.62 -11.26
N THR A 168 -4.92 11.91 -11.59
CA THR A 168 -5.54 12.42 -12.83
C THR A 168 -4.61 12.40 -14.04
N THR A 169 -3.29 12.36 -13.82
CA THR A 169 -2.27 12.34 -14.87
C THR A 169 -0.97 11.73 -14.33
N ALA A 170 -0.08 11.29 -15.21
CA ALA A 170 1.22 10.79 -14.81
C ALA A 170 2.06 11.85 -14.06
N GLY A 171 2.69 11.46 -12.94
CA GLY A 171 3.50 12.39 -12.17
C GLY A 171 3.88 11.85 -10.80
N ILE A 172 4.56 12.69 -10.02
CA ILE A 172 4.88 12.41 -8.62
C ILE A 172 3.61 12.59 -7.80
N VAL A 173 3.19 11.52 -7.12
CA VAL A 173 1.99 11.49 -6.27
C VAL A 173 2.31 11.25 -4.79
N HIS A 174 3.58 10.97 -4.46
CA HIS A 174 3.97 10.61 -3.10
C HIS A 174 5.37 11.15 -2.79
N VAL A 175 5.46 11.99 -1.78
CA VAL A 175 6.70 12.38 -1.11
C VAL A 175 6.47 12.21 0.39
N SER A 176 7.31 11.47 1.09
CA SER A 176 7.07 11.17 2.50
C SER A 176 8.32 11.14 3.35
N LEU A 177 8.14 11.44 4.63
CA LEU A 177 9.07 11.15 5.71
C LEU A 177 8.31 10.33 6.77
N GLN A 178 8.91 9.22 7.21
CA GLN A 178 8.35 8.39 8.27
C GLN A 178 9.40 8.16 9.35
N ALA A 179 9.08 8.57 10.57
CA ALA A 179 9.86 8.25 11.77
C ALA A 179 9.21 7.05 12.48
N THR A 180 10.01 6.04 12.81
CA THR A 180 9.58 4.85 13.55
C THR A 180 10.44 4.71 14.81
N HIS A 181 9.82 4.29 15.90
CA HIS A 181 10.51 4.02 17.17
C HIS A 181 9.89 2.84 17.91
N ASP A 182 10.72 2.01 18.51
CA ASP A 182 10.30 0.90 19.36
C ASP A 182 10.09 1.38 20.79
N LEU A 183 8.83 1.64 21.16
CA LEU A 183 8.46 2.07 22.51
C LEU A 183 8.46 0.86 23.47
N LYS A 184 9.30 0.91 24.48
CA LYS A 184 9.38 -0.14 25.51
C LYS A 184 8.39 0.13 26.65
N LEU A 185 7.42 -0.75 26.84
CA LEU A 185 6.42 -0.72 27.90
C LEU A 185 6.54 -1.96 28.78
N GLY A 186 7.42 -1.90 29.79
CA GLY A 186 7.77 -3.06 30.60
C GLY A 186 8.45 -4.14 29.75
N ASN A 187 7.84 -5.32 29.68
CA ASN A 187 8.31 -6.45 28.86
C ASN A 187 7.82 -6.43 27.40
N TYR A 188 7.01 -5.45 27.04
CA TYR A 188 6.46 -5.33 25.68
C TYR A 188 7.20 -4.25 24.90
N THR A 189 7.40 -4.51 23.62
CA THR A 189 7.88 -3.51 22.66
C THR A 189 6.75 -3.20 21.69
N VAL A 190 6.39 -1.93 21.62
CA VAL A 190 5.33 -1.43 20.75
C VAL A 190 5.95 -0.54 19.67
N PRO A 191 6.07 -0.99 18.43
CA PRO A 191 6.49 -0.13 17.33
C PRO A 191 5.45 0.99 17.12
N VAL A 192 5.93 2.23 17.18
CA VAL A 192 5.13 3.43 16.93
C VAL A 192 5.74 4.18 15.76
N TYR A 193 4.93 4.86 14.98
CA TYR A 193 5.42 5.67 13.88
C TYR A 193 4.62 6.95 13.68
N ALA A 194 5.29 7.94 13.08
CA ALA A 194 4.69 9.16 12.56
C ALA A 194 5.15 9.35 11.11
N LYS A 195 4.23 9.66 10.21
CA LYS A 195 4.47 9.84 8.78
C LYS A 195 3.85 11.13 8.28
N GLY A 196 4.66 11.99 7.69
CA GLY A 196 4.19 13.07 6.83
C GLY A 196 4.21 12.62 5.37
N MET A 197 3.15 12.87 4.63
CA MET A 197 3.03 12.56 3.20
C MET A 197 2.44 13.74 2.45
N TRP A 198 3.06 14.10 1.33
CA TRP A 198 2.58 15.10 0.40
C TRP A 198 2.36 14.48 -0.97
N ASN A 199 1.22 14.77 -1.58
CA ASN A 199 0.94 14.45 -2.97
C ASN A 199 1.06 15.73 -3.81
N PRO A 200 2.16 15.91 -4.58
CA PRO A 200 2.36 17.12 -5.39
C PRO A 200 1.29 17.32 -6.46
N GLN A 201 0.74 16.23 -7.02
CA GLN A 201 -0.24 16.30 -8.10
C GLN A 201 -1.59 16.87 -7.63
N SER A 202 -2.08 16.43 -6.47
CA SER A 202 -3.31 16.93 -5.87
C SER A 202 -3.11 18.11 -4.92
N ASN A 203 -1.83 18.44 -4.61
CA ASN A 203 -1.42 19.42 -3.60
C ASN A 203 -2.02 19.14 -2.21
N GLN A 204 -2.20 17.86 -1.86
CA GLN A 204 -2.70 17.42 -0.57
C GLN A 204 -1.55 16.96 0.32
N SER A 205 -1.64 17.30 1.60
CA SER A 205 -0.70 16.84 2.62
C SER A 205 -1.44 16.09 3.71
N TYR A 206 -0.83 15.02 4.18
CA TYR A 206 -1.39 14.12 5.18
C TYR A 206 -0.41 13.89 6.31
N PHE A 207 -0.94 13.69 7.50
CA PHE A 207 -0.16 13.27 8.65
C PHE A 207 -0.78 12.00 9.26
N GLN A 208 0.06 11.01 9.48
CA GLN A 208 -0.37 9.72 10.04
C GLN A 208 0.47 9.39 11.26
N ILE A 209 -0.18 8.91 12.31
CA ILE A 209 0.45 8.25 13.45
C ILE A 209 -0.16 6.86 13.63
N GLY A 210 0.65 5.92 14.06
CA GLY A 210 0.17 4.57 14.29
C GLY A 210 1.06 3.80 15.26
N ALA A 211 0.54 2.68 15.72
CA ALA A 211 1.23 1.74 16.58
C ALA A 211 0.86 0.31 16.19
N GLU A 212 1.80 -0.62 16.30
CA GLU A 212 1.55 -2.06 16.21
C GLU A 212 1.36 -2.61 17.63
N ILE A 213 0.09 -2.81 18.03
CA ILE A 213 -0.26 -3.08 19.44
C ILE A 213 -0.07 -4.55 19.80
N ILE A 214 -0.32 -5.47 18.86
CA ILE A 214 -0.26 -6.91 19.07
C ILE A 214 0.57 -7.55 17.96
N ARG A 215 1.57 -8.32 18.34
CA ARG A 215 2.39 -9.14 17.45
C ARG A 215 2.58 -10.50 18.10
N PHE A 216 2.22 -11.57 17.41
CA PHE A 216 2.38 -12.97 17.85
C PHE A 216 3.56 -13.63 17.15
#